data_6a12db58e636ece81e0717d9d2de69a4
#
_entry.id   6a12db58e636ece81e0717d9d2de69a4
#
_cell.length_a   1.000
_cell.length_b   1.000
_cell.length_c   1.000
_cell.angle_alpha   90.00
_cell.angle_beta   90.00
_cell.angle_gamma   90.00
#
_symmetry.space_group_name_H-M   'P 1'
#
loop_
_entity.id
_entity.type
_entity.pdbx_description
1 polymer ?
#
loop_
_entity_poly.entity_id
_entity_poly.type
_entity_poly.pdbx_seq_one_letter_code
_entity_poly.pdbx_strand_id
1 'polypeptide(L)'
;MSDQQQSTTQAFPSSDQQQSSTQAFVKKTAAQRKLYESGNELAAYAAKQINYHIMGYYPITPSTQIAENLDLSGARGEHNIRLIAAEGEHSAAGICYGASAGGGRVFNATSANGLLYALEQFPVQSGTRMPMVMNVAPAVPSPALCASKVITAISCIF
;
A
#
# COMPACT_ATOMS: atom_id res chain seq x y z
N MET A 1 -23.33 26.02 -43.77
CA MET A 1 -23.51 25.34 -42.48
C MET A 1 -22.13 25.30 -41.85
N SER A 2 -21.89 26.20 -40.92
CA SER A 2 -20.58 26.44 -40.27
C SER A 2 -20.63 25.87 -38.87
N ASP A 3 -19.92 24.75 -38.65
CA ASP A 3 -19.73 24.16 -37.34
C ASP A 3 -18.66 24.95 -36.57
N GLN A 4 -19.07 25.63 -35.51
CA GLN A 4 -18.20 26.24 -34.52
C GLN A 4 -17.79 25.17 -33.53
N GLN A 5 -16.53 24.72 -33.60
CA GLN A 5 -15.90 23.98 -32.54
C GLN A 5 -15.61 24.92 -31.36
N GLN A 6 -16.35 24.77 -30.27
CA GLN A 6 -16.05 25.41 -29.00
C GLN A 6 -14.90 24.64 -28.34
N SER A 7 -13.70 25.22 -28.33
CA SER A 7 -12.56 24.74 -27.54
C SER A 7 -12.79 25.09 -26.06
N THR A 8 -13.09 24.10 -25.23
CA THR A 8 -13.18 24.27 -23.78
C THR A 8 -11.76 24.32 -23.20
N THR A 9 -11.20 25.51 -23.06
CA THR A 9 -9.94 25.73 -22.34
C THR A 9 -10.24 25.57 -20.85
N GLN A 10 -9.82 24.46 -20.25
CA GLN A 10 -9.85 24.32 -18.80
C GLN A 10 -8.83 25.29 -18.19
N ALA A 11 -9.31 26.28 -17.47
CA ALA A 11 -8.48 27.22 -16.74
C ALA A 11 -7.80 26.52 -15.56
N PHE A 12 -6.50 26.67 -15.44
CA PHE A 12 -5.77 26.22 -14.25
C PHE A 12 -6.26 26.99 -13.02
N PRO A 13 -6.40 26.32 -11.85
CA PRO A 13 -6.83 26.99 -10.63
C PRO A 13 -5.84 28.08 -10.23
N SER A 14 -6.35 29.21 -9.76
CA SER A 14 -5.54 30.34 -9.33
C SER A 14 -4.66 29.97 -8.12
N SER A 15 -3.53 30.69 -7.97
CA SER A 15 -2.57 30.51 -6.86
C SER A 15 -3.21 30.49 -5.47
N ASP A 16 -4.29 31.26 -5.31
CA ASP A 16 -5.03 31.36 -4.04
C ASP A 16 -5.84 30.08 -3.72
N GLN A 17 -6.34 29.39 -4.71
CA GLN A 17 -7.02 28.10 -4.53
C GLN A 17 -6.05 26.99 -4.18
N GLN A 18 -4.83 27.00 -4.74
CA GLN A 18 -3.77 26.05 -4.40
C GLN A 18 -3.25 26.28 -2.98
N GLN A 19 -3.08 27.51 -2.55
CA GLN A 19 -2.66 27.84 -1.17
C GLN A 19 -3.71 27.44 -0.13
N SER A 20 -5.00 27.66 -0.43
CA SER A 20 -6.11 27.25 0.45
C SER A 20 -6.19 25.73 0.62
N SER A 21 -5.98 24.96 -0.44
CA SER A 21 -6.00 23.49 -0.39
C SER A 21 -4.78 22.94 0.38
N THR A 22 -3.60 23.57 0.24
CA THR A 22 -2.39 23.19 0.96
C THR A 22 -2.51 23.50 2.46
N GLN A 23 -3.09 24.65 2.82
CA GLN A 23 -3.34 25.00 4.23
C GLN A 23 -4.37 24.09 4.89
N ALA A 24 -5.41 23.67 4.17
CA ALA A 24 -6.39 22.70 4.65
C ALA A 24 -5.78 21.30 4.86
N PHE A 25 -4.85 20.90 4.03
CA PHE A 25 -4.11 19.64 4.18
C PHE A 25 -3.17 19.68 5.41
N VAL A 26 -2.43 20.76 5.61
CA VAL A 26 -1.54 20.95 6.78
C VAL A 26 -2.31 21.01 8.09
N LYS A 27 -3.50 21.62 8.10
CA LYS A 27 -4.35 21.69 9.30
C LYS A 27 -4.90 20.32 9.73
N LYS A 28 -5.09 19.40 8.79
CA LYS A 28 -5.60 18.05 9.06
C LYS A 28 -4.55 17.10 9.65
N THR A 29 -3.26 17.43 9.51
CA THR A 29 -2.13 16.64 10.05
C THR A 29 -1.76 17.02 11.50
N ALA A 30 -2.46 17.96 12.13
CA ALA A 30 -2.09 18.52 13.43
C ALA A 30 -2.28 17.60 14.66
N ALA A 31 -2.97 16.47 14.52
CA ALA A 31 -3.18 15.50 15.61
C ALA A 31 -2.34 14.24 15.40
N GLN A 32 -1.01 14.34 15.58
CA GLN A 32 -0.15 13.16 15.55
C GLN A 32 -0.28 12.36 16.86
N ARG A 33 -0.62 11.08 16.75
CA ARG A 33 -0.62 10.14 17.87
C ARG A 33 0.66 9.30 17.83
N LYS A 34 1.36 9.23 18.97
CA LYS A 34 2.48 8.29 19.14
C LYS A 34 1.93 6.91 19.45
N LEU A 35 2.41 5.91 18.72
CA LEU A 35 2.10 4.50 18.93
C LEU A 35 3.40 3.74 19.24
N TYR A 36 3.31 2.76 20.13
CA TYR A 36 4.42 1.90 20.51
C TYR A 36 3.96 0.45 20.34
N GLU A 37 4.16 -0.06 19.14
CA GLU A 37 3.70 -1.38 18.72
C GLU A 37 4.82 -2.10 17.97
N SER A 38 4.67 -3.38 17.69
CA SER A 38 5.60 -4.10 16.81
C SER A 38 5.58 -3.53 15.39
N GLY A 39 6.64 -3.77 14.61
CA GLY A 39 6.70 -3.29 13.23
C GLY A 39 5.56 -3.81 12.36
N ASN A 40 5.12 -5.06 12.56
CA ASN A 40 3.99 -5.64 11.83
C ASN A 40 2.65 -4.96 12.21
N GLU A 41 2.46 -4.65 13.48
CA GLU A 41 1.28 -3.91 13.95
C GLU A 41 1.25 -2.50 13.41
N LEU A 42 2.40 -1.81 13.40
CA LEU A 42 2.52 -0.48 12.80
C LEU A 42 2.28 -0.49 11.29
N ALA A 43 2.75 -1.52 10.57
CA ALA A 43 2.48 -1.68 9.14
C ALA A 43 0.99 -1.90 8.86
N ALA A 44 0.33 -2.76 9.65
CA ALA A 44 -1.11 -2.98 9.56
C ALA A 44 -1.90 -1.71 9.91
N TYR A 45 -1.47 -0.98 10.95
CA TYR A 45 -2.08 0.29 11.33
C TYR A 45 -1.96 1.34 10.21
N ALA A 46 -0.79 1.48 9.59
CA ALA A 46 -0.58 2.38 8.46
C ALA A 46 -1.44 2.00 7.26
N ALA A 47 -1.51 0.70 6.91
CA ALA A 47 -2.34 0.20 5.84
C ALA A 47 -3.83 0.51 6.08
N LYS A 48 -4.31 0.37 7.32
CA LYS A 48 -5.66 0.72 7.75
C LYS A 48 -5.92 2.22 7.60
N GLN A 49 -4.99 3.09 8.00
CA GLN A 49 -5.14 4.54 7.88
C GLN A 49 -5.23 5.00 6.42
N ILE A 50 -4.46 4.38 5.53
CA ILE A 50 -4.51 4.65 4.08
C ILE A 50 -5.81 4.08 3.48
N ASN A 51 -6.38 3.05 4.08
CA ASN A 51 -7.58 2.33 3.65
C ASN A 51 -7.44 1.87 2.20
N TYR A 52 -6.46 0.97 1.95
CA TYR A 52 -6.29 0.36 0.65
C TYR A 52 -7.57 -0.37 0.20
N HIS A 53 -7.77 -0.55 -1.09
CA HIS A 53 -8.93 -1.29 -1.59
C HIS A 53 -8.73 -2.79 -1.46
N ILE A 54 -7.53 -3.28 -1.81
CA ILE A 54 -7.22 -4.70 -1.81
C ILE A 54 -5.83 -4.92 -1.19
N MET A 55 -5.72 -6.00 -0.40
CA MET A 55 -4.47 -6.61 -0.01
C MET A 55 -4.41 -8.03 -0.56
N GLY A 56 -3.54 -8.26 -1.55
CA GLY A 56 -3.16 -9.61 -1.96
C GLY A 56 -2.01 -10.09 -1.09
N TYR A 57 -2.11 -11.27 -0.49
CA TYR A 57 -1.06 -11.79 0.39
C TYR A 57 -0.95 -13.32 0.36
N TYR A 58 0.22 -13.80 0.72
CA TYR A 58 0.46 -15.19 1.10
C TYR A 58 0.98 -15.23 2.54
N PRO A 59 0.44 -16.11 3.41
CA PRO A 59 0.85 -16.17 4.81
C PRO A 59 2.26 -16.77 4.93
N ILE A 60 3.26 -15.89 5.10
CA ILE A 60 4.66 -16.25 5.31
C ILE A 60 5.24 -15.52 6.51
N THR A 61 5.89 -16.25 7.42
CA THR A 61 6.58 -15.68 8.58
C THR A 61 7.78 -14.85 8.14
N PRO A 62 8.01 -13.65 8.72
CA PRO A 62 7.29 -13.05 9.85
C PRO A 62 6.14 -12.10 9.46
N SER A 63 5.79 -11.93 8.18
CA SER A 63 4.81 -10.95 7.71
C SER A 63 3.35 -11.35 7.94
N THR A 64 3.06 -12.60 8.32
CA THR A 64 1.69 -13.14 8.52
C THR A 64 0.86 -12.28 9.47
N GLN A 65 1.47 -11.77 10.55
CA GLN A 65 0.80 -10.93 11.54
C GLN A 65 0.20 -9.65 10.95
N ILE A 66 0.74 -9.13 9.84
CA ILE A 66 0.18 -7.94 9.17
C ILE A 66 -1.21 -8.25 8.64
N ALA A 67 -1.36 -9.39 7.94
CA ALA A 67 -2.65 -9.83 7.41
C ALA A 67 -3.64 -10.18 8.54
N GLU A 68 -3.17 -10.88 9.58
CA GLU A 68 -4.00 -11.24 10.74
C GLU A 68 -4.54 -10.00 11.46
N ASN A 69 -3.70 -8.99 11.69
CA ASN A 69 -4.12 -7.73 12.32
C ASN A 69 -5.10 -6.94 11.45
N LEU A 70 -4.94 -6.96 10.14
CA LEU A 70 -5.89 -6.34 9.21
C LEU A 70 -7.20 -7.14 9.18
N ASP A 71 -7.17 -8.46 9.13
CA ASP A 71 -8.37 -9.29 9.13
C ASP A 71 -9.19 -9.06 10.41
N LEU A 72 -8.52 -9.08 11.57
CA LEU A 72 -9.15 -8.82 12.85
C LEU A 72 -9.78 -7.42 12.94
N SER A 73 -9.09 -6.39 12.44
CA SER A 73 -9.62 -5.02 12.44
C SER A 73 -10.73 -4.85 11.40
N GLY A 74 -10.68 -5.56 10.28
CA GLY A 74 -11.75 -5.61 9.29
C GLY A 74 -13.03 -6.25 9.84
N ALA A 75 -12.88 -7.36 10.59
CA ALA A 75 -14.01 -8.01 11.28
C ALA A 75 -14.67 -7.09 12.32
N ARG A 76 -13.93 -6.13 12.88
CA ARG A 76 -14.46 -5.09 13.78
C ARG A 76 -15.09 -3.90 13.05
N GLY A 77 -15.07 -3.89 11.72
CA GLY A 77 -15.58 -2.78 10.91
C GLY A 77 -14.71 -1.52 10.92
N GLU A 78 -13.42 -1.63 11.24
CA GLU A 78 -12.51 -0.49 11.34
C GLU A 78 -11.96 -0.02 9.99
N HIS A 79 -12.11 -0.82 8.93
CA HIS A 79 -11.71 -0.51 7.55
C HIS A 79 -12.47 -1.38 6.53
N ASN A 80 -12.32 -1.04 5.24
CA ASN A 80 -12.97 -1.74 4.13
C ASN A 80 -11.95 -2.44 3.19
N ILE A 81 -10.74 -2.71 3.66
CA ILE A 81 -9.71 -3.38 2.86
C ILE A 81 -10.15 -4.82 2.62
N ARG A 82 -10.21 -5.24 1.35
CA ARG A 82 -10.49 -6.62 1.00
C ARG A 82 -9.19 -7.43 1.00
N LEU A 83 -9.08 -8.39 1.92
CA LEU A 83 -7.95 -9.31 2.00
C LEU A 83 -8.21 -10.51 1.10
N ILE A 84 -7.24 -10.85 0.25
CA ILE A 84 -7.29 -11.99 -0.67
C ILE A 84 -6.03 -12.82 -0.44
N ALA A 85 -6.22 -14.00 0.15
CA ALA A 85 -5.14 -14.97 0.31
C ALA A 85 -4.89 -15.70 -1.02
N ALA A 86 -3.63 -15.81 -1.39
CA ALA A 86 -3.17 -16.53 -2.57
C ALA A 86 -2.47 -17.84 -2.17
N GLU A 87 -2.21 -18.71 -3.14
CA GLU A 87 -1.47 -19.96 -2.95
C GLU A 87 0.05 -19.79 -2.94
N GLY A 88 0.53 -18.58 -3.21
CA GLY A 88 1.95 -18.21 -3.19
C GLY A 88 2.16 -16.72 -3.39
N GLU A 89 3.40 -16.25 -3.14
CA GLU A 89 3.73 -14.82 -3.19
C GLU A 89 3.68 -14.26 -4.60
N HIS A 90 4.04 -15.05 -5.61
CA HIS A 90 3.93 -14.65 -7.01
C HIS A 90 2.47 -14.34 -7.38
N SER A 91 1.53 -15.22 -7.01
CA SER A 91 0.10 -15.01 -7.24
C SER A 91 -0.46 -13.86 -6.42
N ALA A 92 0.02 -13.68 -5.17
CA ALA A 92 -0.35 -12.54 -4.34
C ALA A 92 0.04 -11.21 -5.00
N ALA A 93 1.24 -11.13 -5.59
CA ALA A 93 1.67 -9.98 -6.37
C ALA A 93 0.82 -9.80 -7.65
N GLY A 94 0.44 -10.90 -8.32
CA GLY A 94 -0.45 -10.90 -9.48
C GLY A 94 -1.85 -10.38 -9.16
N ILE A 95 -2.42 -10.74 -8.00
CA ILE A 95 -3.68 -10.18 -7.49
C ILE A 95 -3.58 -8.67 -7.33
N CYS A 96 -2.49 -8.19 -6.72
CA CYS A 96 -2.23 -6.77 -6.55
C CYS A 96 -2.07 -6.06 -7.90
N TYR A 97 -1.37 -6.68 -8.86
CA TYR A 97 -1.22 -6.15 -10.21
C TYR A 97 -2.58 -5.97 -10.90
N GLY A 98 -3.42 -7.02 -10.92
CA GLY A 98 -4.75 -6.97 -11.52
C GLY A 98 -5.65 -5.92 -10.86
N ALA A 99 -5.63 -5.82 -9.53
CA ALA A 99 -6.40 -4.83 -8.80
C ALA A 99 -5.91 -3.39 -9.06
N SER A 100 -4.58 -3.19 -9.20
CA SER A 100 -3.99 -1.91 -9.57
C SER A 100 -4.38 -1.51 -11.01
N ALA A 101 -4.39 -2.45 -11.94
CA ALA A 101 -4.87 -2.24 -13.30
C ALA A 101 -6.35 -1.81 -13.35
N GLY A 102 -7.16 -2.29 -12.40
CA GLY A 102 -8.53 -1.84 -12.17
C GLY A 102 -8.67 -0.48 -11.47
N GLY A 103 -7.56 0.24 -11.24
CA GLY A 103 -7.56 1.55 -10.56
C GLY A 103 -7.60 1.47 -9.03
N GLY A 104 -7.40 0.27 -8.45
CA GLY A 104 -7.38 0.08 -7.01
C GLY A 104 -6.06 0.52 -6.37
N ARG A 105 -6.13 1.08 -5.17
CA ARG A 105 -4.95 1.19 -4.30
C ARG A 105 -4.69 -0.16 -3.68
N VAL A 106 -3.50 -0.70 -3.87
CA VAL A 106 -3.17 -2.06 -3.47
C VAL A 106 -2.01 -2.11 -2.47
N PHE A 107 -2.08 -3.08 -1.59
CA PHE A 107 -1.08 -3.35 -0.58
C PHE A 107 -0.70 -4.84 -0.61
N ASN A 108 0.57 -5.12 -0.44
CA ASN A 108 1.08 -6.48 -0.27
C ASN A 108 2.02 -6.51 0.93
N ALA A 109 2.04 -7.63 1.64
CA ALA A 109 3.00 -7.86 2.72
C ALA A 109 3.60 -9.25 2.55
N THR A 110 4.93 -9.31 2.59
CA THR A 110 5.68 -10.56 2.39
C THR A 110 6.96 -10.58 3.24
N SER A 111 7.70 -11.66 3.18
CA SER A 111 9.04 -11.78 3.75
C SER A 111 10.13 -11.67 2.68
N ALA A 112 11.41 -11.73 3.08
CA ALA A 112 12.54 -11.66 2.16
C ALA A 112 12.50 -12.76 1.09
N ASN A 113 12.18 -14.01 1.47
CA ASN A 113 12.09 -15.12 0.52
C ASN A 113 10.87 -14.98 -0.40
N GLY A 114 9.74 -14.50 0.14
CA GLY A 114 8.56 -14.25 -0.65
C GLY A 114 8.74 -13.11 -1.65
N LEU A 115 9.54 -12.08 -1.30
CA LEU A 115 9.93 -11.04 -2.24
C LEU A 115 10.68 -11.62 -3.45
N LEU A 116 11.63 -12.54 -3.20
CA LEU A 116 12.37 -13.20 -4.28
C LEU A 116 11.46 -14.07 -5.15
N TYR A 117 10.51 -14.76 -4.55
CA TYR A 117 9.55 -15.58 -5.29
C TYR A 117 8.57 -14.76 -6.14
N ALA A 118 8.23 -13.54 -5.69
CA ALA A 118 7.38 -12.61 -6.42
C ALA A 118 8.15 -11.72 -7.43
N LEU A 119 9.47 -11.82 -7.50
CA LEU A 119 10.34 -10.88 -8.22
C LEU A 119 9.98 -10.71 -9.70
N GLU A 120 9.51 -11.77 -10.36
CA GLU A 120 9.11 -11.76 -11.76
C GLU A 120 7.98 -10.77 -12.07
N GLN A 121 7.09 -10.51 -11.10
CA GLN A 121 5.96 -9.60 -11.27
C GLN A 121 6.36 -8.12 -11.31
N PHE A 122 7.46 -7.74 -10.67
CA PHE A 122 7.81 -6.32 -10.49
C PHE A 122 8.24 -5.61 -11.78
N PRO A 123 9.06 -6.22 -12.68
CA PRO A 123 9.36 -5.60 -13.96
C PRO A 123 8.12 -5.36 -14.82
N VAL A 124 7.17 -6.30 -14.81
CA VAL A 124 5.90 -6.17 -15.54
C VAL A 124 5.07 -5.04 -14.94
N GLN A 125 4.93 -5.04 -13.62
CA GLN A 125 4.16 -4.04 -12.91
C GLN A 125 4.74 -2.63 -13.06
N SER A 126 6.07 -2.50 -12.99
CA SER A 126 6.77 -1.24 -13.22
C SER A 126 6.65 -0.78 -14.68
N GLY A 127 6.85 -1.68 -15.65
CA GLY A 127 6.71 -1.38 -17.08
C GLY A 127 5.32 -0.93 -17.50
N THR A 128 4.29 -1.45 -16.83
CA THR A 128 2.89 -1.07 -17.06
C THR A 128 2.42 0.09 -16.16
N ARG A 129 3.29 0.62 -15.30
CA ARG A 129 3.02 1.74 -14.37
C ARG A 129 1.84 1.46 -13.42
N MET A 130 1.73 0.23 -12.93
CA MET A 130 0.70 -0.15 -11.96
C MET A 130 1.24 -0.01 -10.53
N PRO A 131 0.81 1.02 -9.77
CA PRO A 131 1.36 1.30 -8.45
C PRO A 131 0.97 0.23 -7.43
N MET A 132 1.93 -0.17 -6.60
CA MET A 132 1.72 -1.07 -5.45
C MET A 132 2.59 -0.64 -4.29
N VAL A 133 2.07 -0.75 -3.08
CA VAL A 133 2.87 -0.65 -1.86
C VAL A 133 3.11 -2.06 -1.32
N MET A 134 4.37 -2.40 -1.13
CA MET A 134 4.77 -3.68 -0.57
C MET A 134 5.54 -3.48 0.73
N ASN A 135 5.10 -4.16 1.79
CA ASN A 135 5.84 -4.26 3.04
C ASN A 135 6.64 -5.57 3.03
N VAL A 136 7.94 -5.48 3.19
CA VAL A 136 8.82 -6.65 3.30
C VAL A 136 9.32 -6.76 4.74
N ALA A 137 8.87 -7.81 5.44
CA ALA A 137 9.34 -8.15 6.77
C ALA A 137 10.53 -9.11 6.65
N PRO A 138 11.79 -8.68 6.87
CA PRO A 138 12.94 -9.55 6.71
C PRO A 138 12.98 -10.59 7.83
N ALA A 139 13.12 -11.86 7.47
CA ALA A 139 13.49 -12.90 8.39
C ALA A 139 15.01 -12.87 8.57
N VAL A 140 15.52 -12.28 9.65
CA VAL A 140 16.94 -12.30 9.95
C VAL A 140 17.20 -13.42 10.97
N PRO A 141 17.91 -14.49 10.61
CA PRO A 141 18.25 -15.56 11.53
C PRO A 141 19.44 -15.14 12.42
N SER A 142 19.22 -14.21 13.35
CA SER A 142 20.23 -13.87 14.34
C SER A 142 19.59 -13.46 15.66
N PRO A 143 19.95 -14.11 16.79
CA PRO A 143 19.47 -13.72 18.11
C PRO A 143 19.86 -12.29 18.51
N ALA A 144 20.94 -11.75 17.92
CA ALA A 144 21.41 -10.39 18.19
C ALA A 144 20.64 -9.31 17.40
N LEU A 145 19.87 -9.68 16.38
CA LEU A 145 19.12 -8.78 15.52
C LEU A 145 17.59 -8.90 15.68
N CYS A 146 17.13 -9.71 16.63
CA CYS A 146 15.72 -9.81 16.98
C CYS A 146 15.15 -8.53 17.61
N ALA A 147 16.00 -7.56 17.91
CA ALA A 147 15.61 -6.22 18.30
C ALA A 147 15.37 -5.36 17.05
N SER A 148 14.17 -5.42 16.52
CA SER A 148 13.51 -4.31 15.82
C SER A 148 14.22 -3.69 14.60
N LYS A 149 14.59 -4.47 13.59
CA LYS A 149 14.77 -3.88 12.24
C LYS A 149 13.73 -4.42 11.27
N VAL A 150 12.51 -3.96 11.42
CA VAL A 150 11.57 -3.96 10.30
C VAL A 150 12.11 -2.93 9.31
N ILE A 151 12.81 -3.40 8.29
CA ILE A 151 13.11 -2.55 7.13
C ILE A 151 11.81 -2.53 6.33
N THR A 152 10.98 -1.54 6.60
CA THR A 152 9.85 -1.25 5.75
C THR A 152 10.41 -0.62 4.47
N ALA A 153 10.72 -1.45 3.49
CA ALA A 153 10.99 -0.96 2.15
C ALA A 153 9.63 -0.63 1.52
N ILE A 154 9.20 0.61 1.62
CA ILE A 154 8.10 1.12 0.79
C ILE A 154 8.71 1.37 -0.58
N SER A 155 8.61 0.39 -1.46
CA SER A 155 8.96 0.57 -2.86
C SER A 155 7.72 1.07 -3.58
N CYS A 156 7.63 2.39 -3.80
CA CYS A 156 6.78 2.91 -4.87
C CYS A 156 7.53 2.63 -6.17
N ILE A 157 7.12 1.58 -6.87
CA ILE A 157 7.61 1.31 -8.22
C ILE A 157 6.78 2.21 -9.15
N PHE A 158 7.39 3.32 -9.60
CA PHE A 158 6.86 4.18 -10.65
C PHE A 158 7.43 3.80 -12.00
#